data_f6acaf339858e32d7f7a24cf85ea4843
#
_entry.id   f6acaf339858e32d7f7a24cf85ea4843
#
_cell.length_a   1.000
_cell.length_b   1.000
_cell.length_c   1.000
_cell.angle_alpha   90.00
_cell.angle_beta   90.00
_cell.angle_gamma   90.00
#
_symmetry.space_group_name_H-M   'P 1'
#
loop_
_entity.id
_entity.type
_entity.pdbx_description
1 polymer ?
#
loop_
_entity_poly.entity_id
_entity_poly.type
_entity_poly.pdbx_seq_one_letter_code
_entity_poly.pdbx_strand_id
1 'polypeptide(L)'
;MRDDTKFYIDGAFGDRIHHRSLATGGGLAGAHLKGTPMNALAKLLGRTGLLLHDLDYHLLRAAMVIIFAWFGYDKWFESEITALVPLISHGPFIFWTIPVLGIHGTAIFLGAAEWTFGSLLLLGFWNKELGMLGALGSIATFISTLTILPFVSDGWDAGAGGFPAMTMNAAFLLKDLVLLVVSVYLLKQDVQRVLDRAKAAA
;
A
#
# COMPACT_ATOMS: atom_id res chain seq x y z
N MET A 1 -23.84 -9.82 37.84
CA MET A 1 -24.26 -8.77 36.94
C MET A 1 -23.33 -8.87 35.72
N ARG A 2 -23.83 -9.60 34.71
CA ARG A 2 -23.11 -9.88 33.46
C ARG A 2 -23.25 -8.67 32.54
N ASP A 3 -22.17 -8.25 31.91
CA ASP A 3 -22.25 -7.39 30.73
C ASP A 3 -21.29 -7.92 29.66
N ASP A 4 -21.91 -8.64 28.73
CA ASP A 4 -21.28 -9.25 27.56
C ASP A 4 -21.45 -8.28 26.38
N THR A 5 -20.48 -7.44 26.13
CA THR A 5 -20.43 -6.65 24.87
C THR A 5 -19.50 -7.34 23.89
N LYS A 6 -20.02 -8.35 23.19
CA LYS A 6 -19.37 -8.90 21.99
C LYS A 6 -19.61 -7.98 20.80
N PHE A 7 -18.56 -7.32 20.36
CA PHE A 7 -18.55 -6.68 19.04
C PHE A 7 -18.44 -7.77 17.97
N TYR A 8 -19.57 -8.10 17.35
CA TYR A 8 -19.65 -8.92 16.15
C TYR A 8 -19.46 -8.03 14.93
N ILE A 9 -18.31 -8.11 14.26
CA ILE A 9 -18.20 -7.67 12.89
C ILE A 9 -18.48 -8.87 12.02
N ASP A 10 -19.75 -9.01 11.64
CA ASP A 10 -20.20 -10.05 10.72
C ASP A 10 -19.73 -9.71 9.30
N GLY A 11 -18.83 -10.53 8.78
CA GLY A 11 -18.38 -10.52 7.39
C GLY A 11 -19.47 -11.07 6.49
N ALA A 12 -20.32 -10.21 5.96
CA ALA A 12 -21.33 -10.58 4.97
C ALA A 12 -20.80 -10.35 3.55
N PHE A 13 -19.96 -11.28 3.07
CA PHE A 13 -19.81 -11.49 1.62
C PHE A 13 -19.40 -12.95 1.37
N GLY A 14 -20.41 -13.78 1.10
CA GLY A 14 -20.23 -15.17 0.67
C GLY A 14 -21.42 -16.05 0.99
N ASP A 15 -22.05 -16.52 -0.07
CA ASP A 15 -22.94 -17.67 -0.16
C ASP A 15 -24.31 -17.63 0.53
N ARG A 16 -25.32 -17.43 -0.31
CA ARG A 16 -26.52 -18.28 -0.34
C ARG A 16 -27.32 -18.09 -1.63
N ILE A 17 -27.00 -18.86 -2.65
CA ILE A 17 -27.99 -19.17 -3.69
C ILE A 17 -28.64 -20.50 -3.28
N HIS A 18 -29.70 -20.44 -2.50
CA HIS A 18 -30.60 -21.57 -2.33
C HIS A 18 -31.66 -21.53 -3.44
N HIS A 19 -31.67 -22.59 -4.24
CA HIS A 19 -32.75 -22.96 -5.13
C HIS A 19 -34.11 -22.84 -4.46
N ARG A 20 -34.96 -22.00 -4.96
CA ARG A 20 -36.40 -22.09 -4.76
C ARG A 20 -37.09 -22.08 -6.11
N SER A 21 -37.37 -23.28 -6.58
CA SER A 21 -38.30 -23.54 -7.68
C SER A 21 -39.71 -23.18 -7.21
N LEU A 22 -40.35 -22.26 -7.88
CA LEU A 22 -41.81 -22.18 -7.97
C LEU A 22 -42.17 -21.72 -9.38
N ALA A 23 -42.71 -22.67 -10.12
CA ALA A 23 -43.41 -22.39 -11.37
C ALA A 23 -44.72 -21.67 -11.09
N THR A 24 -45.00 -20.61 -11.83
CA THR A 24 -46.27 -20.42 -12.58
C THR A 24 -46.29 -19.03 -13.22
N GLY A 25 -46.46 -19.00 -14.53
CA GLY A 25 -47.37 -18.13 -15.25
C GLY A 25 -46.99 -16.71 -15.54
N GLY A 26 -46.88 -16.37 -16.81
CA GLY A 26 -47.01 -15.01 -17.28
C GLY A 26 -45.80 -14.50 -18.06
N GLY A 27 -45.83 -14.64 -19.39
CA GLY A 27 -44.88 -14.09 -20.30
C GLY A 27 -44.76 -12.57 -20.17
N LEU A 28 -43.55 -12.12 -19.90
CA LEU A 28 -43.10 -10.78 -20.30
C LEU A 28 -41.71 -10.96 -20.91
N ALA A 29 -41.67 -10.56 -22.17
CA ALA A 29 -40.56 -10.39 -23.06
C ALA A 29 -39.17 -10.52 -22.41
N GLY A 30 -38.37 -11.49 -22.89
CA GLY A 30 -36.96 -11.51 -22.69
C GLY A 30 -36.36 -10.19 -23.11
N ALA A 31 -36.14 -9.29 -22.18
CA ALA A 31 -35.26 -8.15 -22.39
C ALA A 31 -33.87 -8.73 -22.64
N HIS A 32 -33.56 -8.93 -23.90
CA HIS A 32 -32.22 -9.16 -24.41
C HIS A 32 -31.39 -7.98 -23.91
N LEU A 33 -30.72 -8.13 -22.78
CA LEU A 33 -29.69 -7.21 -22.34
C LEU A 33 -28.60 -7.22 -23.45
N LYS A 34 -28.82 -6.43 -24.48
CA LYS A 34 -27.81 -6.08 -25.46
C LYS A 34 -26.59 -5.67 -24.65
N GLY A 35 -25.54 -6.46 -24.77
CA GLY A 35 -24.32 -6.22 -24.01
C GLY A 35 -23.89 -4.77 -24.17
N THR A 36 -23.91 -4.03 -23.05
CA THR A 36 -23.44 -2.65 -23.06
C THR A 36 -21.99 -2.63 -23.58
N PRO A 37 -21.55 -1.56 -24.25
CA PRO A 37 -20.15 -1.46 -24.72
C PRO A 37 -19.15 -1.73 -23.59
N MET A 38 -19.51 -1.46 -22.34
CA MET A 38 -18.73 -1.81 -21.14
C MET A 38 -18.53 -3.32 -20.97
N ASN A 39 -19.54 -4.15 -21.29
CA ASN A 39 -19.40 -5.61 -21.22
C ASN A 39 -18.47 -6.15 -22.32
N ALA A 40 -18.45 -5.51 -23.49
CA ALA A 40 -17.53 -5.87 -24.56
C ALA A 40 -16.08 -5.51 -24.18
N LEU A 41 -15.85 -4.34 -23.58
CA LEU A 41 -14.55 -3.91 -23.07
C LEU A 41 -14.06 -4.85 -21.95
N ALA A 42 -14.91 -5.18 -20.98
CA ALA A 42 -14.56 -6.11 -19.89
C ALA A 42 -14.18 -7.49 -20.43
N LYS A 43 -14.92 -8.01 -21.43
CA LYS A 43 -14.59 -9.28 -22.11
C LYS A 43 -13.27 -9.21 -22.86
N LEU A 44 -13.01 -8.09 -23.54
CA LEU A 44 -11.74 -7.88 -24.25
C LEU A 44 -10.57 -7.86 -23.26
N LEU A 45 -10.65 -7.07 -22.20
CA LEU A 45 -9.63 -7.00 -21.14
C LEU A 45 -9.41 -8.35 -20.46
N GLY A 46 -10.49 -9.09 -20.18
CA GLY A 46 -10.39 -10.45 -19.61
C GLY A 46 -9.70 -11.45 -20.54
N ARG A 47 -9.74 -11.23 -21.86
CA ARG A 47 -9.04 -12.08 -22.85
C ARG A 47 -7.56 -11.78 -22.99
N THR A 48 -7.10 -10.60 -22.61
CA THR A 48 -5.68 -10.22 -22.74
C THR A 48 -4.75 -10.97 -21.80
N GLY A 49 -5.27 -11.72 -20.83
CA GLY A 49 -4.46 -12.36 -19.79
C GLY A 49 -3.80 -11.37 -18.82
N LEU A 50 -3.92 -10.07 -19.05
CA LEU A 50 -3.29 -9.03 -18.25
C LEU A 50 -3.81 -8.97 -16.80
N LEU A 51 -5.05 -9.44 -16.60
CA LEU A 51 -5.71 -9.48 -15.29
C LEU A 51 -5.74 -10.90 -14.70
N LEU A 52 -5.04 -11.86 -15.33
CA LEU A 52 -4.93 -13.24 -14.88
C LEU A 52 -3.60 -13.44 -14.14
N HIS A 53 -3.57 -14.42 -13.24
CA HIS A 53 -2.35 -14.96 -12.63
C HIS A 53 -1.54 -14.02 -11.73
N ASP A 54 -2.17 -13.28 -10.81
CA ASP A 54 -1.48 -12.47 -9.80
C ASP A 54 -0.52 -11.39 -10.38
N LEU A 55 -0.72 -10.98 -11.62
CA LEU A 55 0.13 -10.00 -12.28
C LEU A 55 0.15 -8.67 -11.52
N ASP A 56 -1.01 -8.23 -11.02
CA ASP A 56 -1.17 -7.04 -10.19
C ASP A 56 -0.29 -7.10 -8.94
N TYR A 57 -0.31 -8.23 -8.22
CA TYR A 57 0.53 -8.46 -7.06
C TYR A 57 2.03 -8.39 -7.40
N HIS A 58 2.45 -9.00 -8.51
CA HIS A 58 3.85 -8.98 -8.92
C HIS A 58 4.30 -7.59 -9.40
N LEU A 59 3.44 -6.87 -10.13
CA LEU A 59 3.73 -5.50 -10.57
C LEU A 59 3.82 -4.52 -9.39
N LEU A 60 2.89 -4.61 -8.44
CA LEU A 60 2.93 -3.77 -7.24
C LEU A 60 4.19 -4.03 -6.42
N ARG A 61 4.59 -5.30 -6.28
CA ARG A 61 5.83 -5.66 -5.59
C ARG A 61 7.06 -5.11 -6.33
N ALA A 62 7.13 -5.29 -7.65
CA ALA A 62 8.23 -4.76 -8.45
C ALA A 62 8.33 -3.24 -8.35
N ALA A 63 7.20 -2.53 -8.42
CA ALA A 63 7.16 -1.09 -8.25
C ALA A 63 7.68 -0.65 -6.88
N MET A 64 7.28 -1.34 -5.81
CA MET A 64 7.78 -1.05 -4.46
C MET A 64 9.28 -1.30 -4.32
N VAL A 65 9.81 -2.38 -4.92
CA VAL A 65 11.25 -2.67 -4.94
C VAL A 65 12.01 -1.54 -5.64
N ILE A 66 11.51 -1.08 -6.80
CA ILE A 66 12.14 0.03 -7.54
C ILE A 66 12.12 1.31 -6.71
N ILE A 67 11.01 1.64 -6.05
CA ILE A 67 10.89 2.82 -5.20
C ILE A 67 11.92 2.76 -4.07
N PHE A 68 11.99 1.69 -3.31
CA PHE A 68 12.93 1.56 -2.21
C PHE A 68 14.39 1.54 -2.69
N ALA A 69 14.69 0.90 -3.83
CA ALA A 69 16.02 0.90 -4.40
C ALA A 69 16.46 2.32 -4.79
N TRP A 70 15.56 3.08 -5.43
CA TRP A 70 15.85 4.43 -5.91
C TRP A 70 15.96 5.44 -4.78
N PHE A 71 14.97 5.51 -3.90
CA PHE A 71 15.01 6.45 -2.77
C PHE A 71 16.12 6.11 -1.77
N GLY A 72 16.42 4.82 -1.55
CA GLY A 72 17.58 4.43 -0.75
C GLY A 72 18.90 4.84 -1.39
N TYR A 73 19.00 4.80 -2.73
CA TYR A 73 20.16 5.31 -3.46
C TYR A 73 20.32 6.82 -3.34
N ASP A 74 19.21 7.56 -3.43
CA ASP A 74 19.20 9.04 -3.32
C ASP A 74 19.75 9.54 -1.98
N LYS A 75 19.65 8.73 -0.90
CA LYS A 75 20.20 9.09 0.42
C LYS A 75 21.72 9.21 0.48
N TRP A 76 22.42 8.72 -0.55
CA TRP A 76 23.89 8.89 -0.64
C TRP A 76 24.31 10.26 -1.18
N PHE A 77 23.37 11.08 -1.68
CA PHE A 77 23.63 12.41 -2.18
C PHE A 77 23.36 13.46 -1.10
N GLU A 78 24.36 14.33 -0.85
CA GLU A 78 24.26 15.38 0.18
C GLU A 78 23.11 16.35 -0.07
N SER A 79 22.81 16.63 -1.35
CA SER A 79 21.68 17.49 -1.73
C SER A 79 20.33 16.94 -1.28
N GLU A 80 20.14 15.64 -1.38
CA GLU A 80 18.89 14.96 -0.99
C GLU A 80 18.70 15.02 0.53
N ILE A 81 19.72 14.60 1.30
CA ILE A 81 19.58 14.59 2.76
C ILE A 81 19.40 15.99 3.32
N THR A 82 20.07 16.99 2.75
CA THR A 82 19.92 18.39 3.16
C THR A 82 18.50 18.88 2.92
N ALA A 83 17.88 18.52 1.79
CA ALA A 83 16.48 18.85 1.49
C ALA A 83 15.50 18.16 2.44
N LEU A 84 15.86 16.98 2.97
CA LEU A 84 15.02 16.24 3.91
C LEU A 84 15.14 16.69 5.37
N VAL A 85 16.19 17.45 5.73
CA VAL A 85 16.40 17.91 7.12
C VAL A 85 15.16 18.57 7.73
N PRO A 86 14.46 19.51 7.07
CA PRO A 86 13.26 20.11 7.62
C PRO A 86 12.14 19.11 7.88
N LEU A 87 11.97 18.13 6.99
CA LEU A 87 10.96 17.09 7.12
C LEU A 87 11.29 16.14 8.26
N ILE A 88 12.55 15.67 8.33
CA ILE A 88 13.01 14.76 9.38
C ILE A 88 12.90 15.41 10.76
N SER A 89 13.31 16.67 10.88
CA SER A 89 13.30 17.42 12.16
C SER A 89 11.89 17.60 12.74
N HIS A 90 10.87 17.61 11.91
CA HIS A 90 9.46 17.72 12.32
C HIS A 90 8.74 16.35 12.38
N GLY A 91 9.42 15.27 12.01
CA GLY A 91 8.82 13.93 11.99
C GLY A 91 8.73 13.32 13.39
N PRO A 92 7.54 12.99 13.91
CA PRO A 92 7.36 12.53 15.29
C PRO A 92 8.09 11.21 15.59
N PHE A 93 8.40 10.39 14.59
CA PHE A 93 9.10 9.12 14.77
C PHE A 93 10.60 9.19 14.43
N ILE A 94 11.05 10.18 13.65
CA ILE A 94 12.42 10.21 13.13
C ILE A 94 13.22 11.46 13.51
N PHE A 95 12.61 12.45 14.21
CA PHE A 95 13.27 13.70 14.60
C PHE A 95 14.58 13.49 15.37
N TRP A 96 14.66 12.41 16.13
CA TRP A 96 15.80 12.07 16.98
C TRP A 96 17.05 11.65 16.18
N THR A 97 16.89 11.26 14.93
CA THR A 97 18.01 10.74 14.11
C THR A 97 19.08 11.79 13.89
N ILE A 98 18.69 13.03 13.57
CA ILE A 98 19.66 14.12 13.32
C ILE A 98 20.47 14.47 14.58
N PRO A 99 19.87 14.72 15.76
CA PRO A 99 20.64 15.04 16.96
C PRO A 99 21.51 13.89 17.46
N VAL A 100 21.13 12.63 17.18
CA VAL A 100 21.90 11.45 17.65
C VAL A 100 22.94 10.99 16.65
N LEU A 101 22.62 10.97 15.36
CA LEU A 101 23.49 10.41 14.30
C LEU A 101 24.16 11.49 13.45
N GLY A 102 23.74 12.74 13.58
CA GLY A 102 24.09 13.81 12.65
C GLY A 102 23.42 13.64 11.30
N ILE A 103 23.58 14.62 10.41
CA ILE A 103 22.93 14.60 9.07
C ILE A 103 23.43 13.41 8.25
N HIS A 104 24.74 13.19 8.19
CA HIS A 104 25.34 12.09 7.43
C HIS A 104 24.96 10.72 7.98
N GLY A 105 25.01 10.54 9.31
CA GLY A 105 24.58 9.29 9.95
C GLY A 105 23.10 9.00 9.73
N THR A 106 22.24 10.04 9.71
CA THR A 106 20.81 9.92 9.40
C THR A 106 20.63 9.47 7.93
N ALA A 107 21.39 10.01 6.99
CA ALA A 107 21.34 9.57 5.59
C ALA A 107 21.67 8.06 5.46
N ILE A 108 22.76 7.61 6.08
CA ILE A 108 23.17 6.22 6.07
C ILE A 108 22.09 5.34 6.70
N PHE A 109 21.54 5.74 7.85
CA PHE A 109 20.50 4.99 8.55
C PHE A 109 19.24 4.82 7.69
N LEU A 110 18.73 5.91 7.11
CA LEU A 110 17.53 5.88 6.26
C LEU A 110 17.77 5.09 4.97
N GLY A 111 18.89 5.33 4.28
CA GLY A 111 19.23 4.63 3.04
C GLY A 111 19.43 3.12 3.27
N ALA A 112 20.08 2.72 4.38
CA ALA A 112 20.25 1.33 4.74
C ALA A 112 18.91 0.66 5.08
N ALA A 113 18.01 1.36 5.79
CA ALA A 113 16.67 0.87 6.11
C ALA A 113 15.85 0.66 4.82
N GLU A 114 15.85 1.64 3.91
CA GLU A 114 15.15 1.55 2.64
C GLU A 114 15.67 0.41 1.76
N TRP A 115 16.99 0.24 1.65
CA TRP A 115 17.57 -0.87 0.93
C TRP A 115 17.30 -2.23 1.58
N THR A 116 17.26 -2.29 2.90
CA THR A 116 16.90 -3.52 3.62
C THR A 116 15.45 -3.91 3.30
N PHE A 117 14.50 -2.98 3.42
CA PHE A 117 13.09 -3.27 3.14
C PHE A 117 12.87 -3.57 1.65
N GLY A 118 13.51 -2.82 0.75
CA GLY A 118 13.49 -3.09 -0.68
C GLY A 118 14.03 -4.48 -1.03
N SER A 119 15.15 -4.89 -0.41
CA SER A 119 15.73 -6.23 -0.59
C SER A 119 14.84 -7.33 -0.05
N LEU A 120 14.18 -7.13 1.10
CA LEU A 120 13.22 -8.07 1.66
C LEU A 120 11.98 -8.20 0.76
N LEU A 121 11.47 -7.09 0.21
CA LEU A 121 10.40 -7.11 -0.79
C LEU A 121 10.81 -7.86 -2.05
N LEU A 122 12.04 -7.66 -2.54
CA LEU A 122 12.58 -8.39 -3.68
C LEU A 122 12.64 -9.89 -3.40
N LEU A 123 13.22 -10.28 -2.27
CA LEU A 123 13.27 -11.69 -1.84
C LEU A 123 11.90 -12.30 -1.65
N GLY A 124 10.87 -11.48 -1.39
CA GLY A 124 9.46 -11.87 -1.32
C GLY A 124 8.89 -12.45 -2.62
N PHE A 125 9.56 -12.32 -3.77
CA PHE A 125 9.17 -13.04 -4.97
C PHE A 125 9.32 -14.57 -4.80
N TRP A 126 10.34 -15.00 -4.06
CA TRP A 126 10.66 -16.42 -3.82
C TRP A 126 10.23 -16.90 -2.44
N ASN A 127 10.46 -16.10 -1.40
CA ASN A 127 10.12 -16.41 -0.02
C ASN A 127 9.11 -15.39 0.55
N LYS A 128 7.86 -15.85 0.79
CA LYS A 128 6.76 -14.99 1.24
C LYS A 128 6.96 -14.49 2.67
N GLU A 129 7.68 -15.22 3.52
CA GLU A 129 7.99 -14.78 4.89
C GLU A 129 8.91 -13.55 4.88
N LEU A 130 9.95 -13.55 4.01
CA LEU A 130 10.79 -12.37 3.79
C LEU A 130 9.99 -11.22 3.18
N GLY A 131 9.08 -11.53 2.26
CA GLY A 131 8.15 -10.53 1.70
C GLY A 131 7.27 -9.86 2.76
N MET A 132 6.78 -10.64 3.73
CA MET A 132 6.01 -10.09 4.88
C MET A 132 6.86 -9.13 5.71
N LEU A 133 8.13 -9.47 6.01
CA LEU A 133 9.04 -8.57 6.74
C LEU A 133 9.31 -7.28 5.96
N GLY A 134 9.54 -7.38 4.64
CA GLY A 134 9.69 -6.23 3.76
C GLY A 134 8.45 -5.34 3.75
N ALA A 135 7.26 -5.94 3.66
CA ALA A 135 6.00 -5.21 3.68
C ALA A 135 5.74 -4.53 5.04
N LEU A 136 6.08 -5.16 6.15
CA LEU A 136 5.99 -4.54 7.50
C LEU A 136 6.96 -3.36 7.62
N GLY A 137 8.20 -3.50 7.16
CA GLY A 137 9.16 -2.40 7.12
C GLY A 137 8.66 -1.23 6.26
N SER A 138 8.08 -1.53 5.09
CA SER A 138 7.45 -0.53 4.21
C SER A 138 6.31 0.21 4.90
N ILE A 139 5.43 -0.51 5.60
CA ILE A 139 4.33 0.09 6.36
C ILE A 139 4.88 1.04 7.43
N ALA A 140 5.89 0.61 8.19
CA ALA A 140 6.51 1.45 9.20
C ALA A 140 7.14 2.71 8.60
N THR A 141 7.81 2.60 7.45
CA THR A 141 8.38 3.73 6.72
C THR A 141 7.30 4.73 6.32
N PHE A 142 6.24 4.28 5.62
CA PHE A 142 5.21 5.20 5.10
C PHE A 142 4.29 5.75 6.19
N ILE A 143 4.06 5.04 7.29
CA ILE A 143 3.42 5.63 8.48
C ILE A 143 4.31 6.75 9.02
N SER A 144 5.61 6.51 9.17
CA SER A 144 6.54 7.52 9.70
C SER A 144 6.55 8.78 8.82
N THR A 145 6.62 8.64 7.50
CA THR A 145 6.62 9.79 6.57
C THR A 145 5.27 10.52 6.54
N LEU A 146 4.15 9.81 6.53
CA LEU A 146 2.82 10.43 6.56
C LEU A 146 2.54 11.20 7.85
N THR A 147 3.08 10.74 8.97
CA THR A 147 2.92 11.46 10.25
C THR A 147 3.69 12.78 10.30
N ILE A 148 4.59 13.04 9.36
CA ILE A 148 5.27 14.34 9.22
C ILE A 148 4.30 15.39 8.69
N LEU A 149 3.37 15.00 7.80
CA LEU A 149 2.51 15.92 7.03
C LEU A 149 1.80 16.98 7.89
N PRO A 150 1.22 16.68 9.05
CA PRO A 150 0.58 17.70 9.91
C PRO A 150 1.55 18.71 10.52
N PHE A 151 2.85 18.38 10.58
CA PHE A 151 3.88 19.16 11.25
C PHE A 151 4.82 19.92 10.30
N VAL A 152 4.63 19.79 8.98
CA VAL A 152 5.41 20.54 8.00
C VAL A 152 5.01 22.00 8.05
N SER A 153 5.93 22.86 8.49
CA SER A 153 5.67 24.29 8.71
C SER A 153 5.29 25.05 7.43
N ASP A 154 5.83 24.61 6.28
CA ASP A 154 5.60 25.15 4.95
C ASP A 154 4.78 24.20 4.06
N GLY A 155 3.97 23.34 4.66
CA GLY A 155 3.17 22.33 3.95
C GLY A 155 2.05 22.91 3.10
N TRP A 156 1.61 24.14 3.41
CA TRP A 156 0.49 24.80 2.76
C TRP A 156 0.94 26.08 2.06
N ASP A 157 0.55 26.25 0.81
CA ASP A 157 0.95 27.40 0.01
C ASP A 157 0.21 28.67 0.44
N ALA A 158 0.86 29.52 1.20
CA ALA A 158 0.32 30.80 1.65
C ALA A 158 -0.04 31.73 0.48
N GLY A 159 0.67 31.66 -0.65
CA GLY A 159 0.38 32.45 -1.86
C GLY A 159 -0.92 32.04 -2.53
N ALA A 160 -1.34 30.80 -2.38
CA ALA A 160 -2.61 30.27 -2.86
C ALA A 160 -3.73 30.30 -1.80
N GLY A 161 -3.53 30.93 -0.65
CA GLY A 161 -4.52 31.05 0.42
C GLY A 161 -4.38 29.99 1.54
N GLY A 162 -3.34 29.19 1.54
CA GLY A 162 -3.12 28.16 2.56
C GLY A 162 -3.88 26.87 2.29
N PHE A 163 -4.27 26.16 3.36
CA PHE A 163 -5.02 24.90 3.22
C PHE A 163 -6.28 25.08 2.33
N PRO A 164 -6.57 24.17 1.37
CA PRO A 164 -5.90 22.88 1.10
C PRO A 164 -4.80 22.92 0.01
N ALA A 165 -4.33 24.12 -0.41
CA ALA A 165 -3.27 24.20 -1.42
C ALA A 165 -1.94 23.71 -0.84
N MET A 166 -1.40 22.63 -1.41
CA MET A 166 -0.17 21.99 -0.94
C MET A 166 1.07 22.57 -1.61
N THR A 167 2.12 22.72 -0.82
CA THR A 167 3.47 22.89 -1.36
C THR A 167 4.00 21.59 -1.94
N MET A 168 5.12 21.66 -2.68
CA MET A 168 5.77 20.48 -3.23
C MET A 168 6.16 19.47 -2.13
N ASN A 169 6.62 19.95 -0.98
CA ASN A 169 7.02 19.09 0.15
C ASN A 169 5.84 18.31 0.71
N ALA A 170 4.69 18.95 0.93
CA ALA A 170 3.49 18.27 1.41
C ALA A 170 2.93 17.28 0.36
N ALA A 171 2.90 17.69 -0.91
CA ALA A 171 2.47 16.81 -2.00
C ALA A 171 3.39 15.59 -2.16
N PHE A 172 4.69 15.77 -1.96
CA PHE A 172 5.67 14.68 -1.95
C PHE A 172 5.37 13.65 -0.85
N LEU A 173 5.04 14.09 0.36
CA LEU A 173 4.66 13.18 1.45
C LEU A 173 3.30 12.52 1.22
N LEU A 174 2.34 13.22 0.62
CA LEU A 174 0.99 12.69 0.42
C LEU A 174 0.97 11.45 -0.49
N LYS A 175 1.89 11.34 -1.47
CA LYS A 175 1.99 10.13 -2.31
C LYS A 175 2.21 8.84 -1.49
N ASP A 176 2.81 8.97 -0.31
CA ASP A 176 3.13 7.84 0.55
C ASP A 176 1.88 7.15 1.11
N LEU A 177 0.72 7.82 1.03
CA LEU A 177 -0.57 7.19 1.33
C LEU A 177 -0.86 6.01 0.39
N VAL A 178 -0.60 6.16 -0.90
CA VAL A 178 -0.78 5.08 -1.88
C VAL A 178 0.23 3.98 -1.61
N LEU A 179 1.49 4.33 -1.32
CA LEU A 179 2.56 3.37 -1.03
C LEU A 179 2.28 2.57 0.26
N LEU A 180 1.67 3.21 1.26
CA LEU A 180 1.20 2.54 2.47
C LEU A 180 0.13 1.49 2.15
N VAL A 181 -0.89 1.86 1.36
CA VAL A 181 -1.97 0.93 0.97
C VAL A 181 -1.42 -0.24 0.16
N VAL A 182 -0.48 0.01 -0.76
CA VAL A 182 0.21 -1.05 -1.51
C VAL A 182 0.98 -1.98 -0.57
N SER A 183 1.67 -1.43 0.44
CA SER A 183 2.42 -2.22 1.43
C SER A 183 1.49 -3.14 2.23
N VAL A 184 0.33 -2.63 2.67
CA VAL A 184 -0.71 -3.42 3.36
C VAL A 184 -1.27 -4.51 2.45
N TYR A 185 -1.51 -4.20 1.17
CA TYR A 185 -1.95 -5.19 0.19
C TYR A 185 -0.93 -6.33 0.02
N LEU A 186 0.36 -5.99 -0.15
CA LEU A 186 1.43 -6.98 -0.28
C LEU A 186 1.56 -7.85 0.97
N LEU A 187 1.49 -7.26 2.16
CA LEU A 187 1.49 -7.98 3.43
C LEU A 187 0.34 -8.99 3.50
N LYS A 188 -0.88 -8.53 3.22
CA LYS A 188 -2.08 -9.40 3.19
C LYS A 188 -1.90 -10.58 2.24
N GLN A 189 -1.41 -10.32 1.03
CA GLN A 189 -1.22 -11.34 0.00
C GLN A 189 -0.15 -12.37 0.41
N ASP A 190 0.94 -11.94 1.02
CA ASP A 190 1.98 -12.86 1.49
C ASP A 190 1.51 -13.70 2.66
N VAL A 191 0.82 -13.10 3.64
CA VAL A 191 0.23 -13.82 4.78
C VAL A 191 -0.71 -14.93 4.29
N GLN A 192 -1.62 -14.61 3.36
CA GLN A 192 -2.55 -15.59 2.81
C GLN A 192 -1.80 -16.77 2.16
N ARG A 193 -0.77 -16.51 1.35
CA ARG A 193 0.02 -17.56 0.69
C ARG A 193 0.80 -18.43 1.68
N VAL A 194 1.31 -17.84 2.78
CA VAL A 194 1.97 -18.62 3.84
C VAL A 194 0.97 -19.53 4.55
N LEU A 195 -0.20 -19.00 4.92
CA LEU A 195 -1.24 -19.78 5.59
C LEU A 195 -1.79 -20.92 4.72
N ASP A 196 -1.98 -20.69 3.42
CA ASP A 196 -2.49 -21.70 2.50
C ASP A 196 -1.45 -22.82 2.29
N ARG A 197 -0.15 -22.50 2.26
CA ARG A 197 0.92 -23.52 2.25
C ARG A 197 0.92 -24.36 3.53
N ALA A 198 0.75 -23.72 4.68
CA ALA A 198 0.71 -24.42 5.96
C ALA A 198 -0.48 -25.39 6.04
N LYS A 199 -1.66 -24.99 5.55
CA LYS A 199 -2.85 -25.86 5.49
C LYS A 199 -2.67 -27.04 4.52
N ALA A 200 -1.96 -26.83 3.41
CA ALA A 200 -1.70 -27.89 2.42
C ALA A 200 -0.67 -28.92 2.91
N ALA A 201 0.14 -28.58 3.92
CA ALA A 201 1.15 -29.44 4.50
C ALA A 201 0.69 -30.20 5.77
N ALA A 202 -0.48 -29.83 6.32
CA ALA A 202 -1.10 -30.45 7.50
C ALA A 202 -2.09 -31.55 7.12
#